data_6ddc821e0c7ee0330f503c12d1d85be9
#
_entry.id   6ddc821e0c7ee0330f503c12d1d85be9
#
_cell.length_a   1.000
_cell.length_b   1.000
_cell.length_c   1.000
_cell.angle_alpha   90.00
_cell.angle_beta   90.00
_cell.angle_gamma   90.00
#
_symmetry.space_group_name_H-M   'P 1'
#
loop_
_entity.id
_entity.type
_entity.pdbx_description
1 polymer ?
#
loop_
_entity_poly.entity_id
_entity_poly.type
_entity_poly.pdbx_seq_one_letter_code
_entity_poly.pdbx_strand_id
1 'polypeptide(L)'
;MSSLVKIHARPKLHEPNMLAAWPGIANVAMIAGSYLAHKLNPKPLAEVVAPYFFDPIGVLVRDNVVESPQFPESRFFYWKNTPGKKDLIIFIGDDQPSSKTYEMAHTVIDVAERFGVKRLYTCAAALTRIHHSEQPKVWGAATREPLLDDLKARGLVMGGDLQISGLNGLLLGVAKERQLDAICLLGEVPQYASRFPNPIAALSIAETMLNILDIEVDLAELKEQATEAAGRLKEMAAEAMGDYIDYFTEPIWERGESEEEEEDDSPGSPN
;
A
#
# COMPACT_ATOMS: atom_id res chain seq x y z
N MET A 1 22.87 14.50 18.13
CA MET A 1 21.75 13.58 17.79
C MET A 1 22.07 12.93 16.46
N SER A 2 22.18 11.62 16.39
CA SER A 2 22.32 10.94 15.09
C SER A 2 21.09 11.23 14.26
N SER A 3 21.27 11.67 13.02
CA SER A 3 20.16 11.89 12.09
C SER A 3 19.41 10.57 11.87
N LEU A 4 18.08 10.55 12.02
CA LEU A 4 17.24 9.37 11.72
C LEU A 4 17.22 9.02 10.23
N VAL A 5 17.83 9.85 9.41
CA VAL A 5 17.91 9.68 7.96
C VAL A 5 19.33 9.85 7.49
N LYS A 6 19.80 8.92 6.69
CA LYS A 6 21.09 8.98 5.99
C LYS A 6 20.85 9.46 4.56
N ILE A 7 21.41 10.60 4.22
CA ILE A 7 21.30 11.23 2.89
C ILE A 7 22.43 10.74 2.01
N HIS A 8 22.10 10.14 0.86
CA HIS A 8 23.04 9.64 -0.14
C HIS A 8 23.32 10.66 -1.25
N ALA A 9 22.32 11.48 -1.60
CA ALA A 9 22.44 12.46 -2.66
C ALA A 9 21.74 13.79 -2.32
N ARG A 10 22.15 14.87 -2.97
CA ARG A 10 21.54 16.20 -2.83
C ARG A 10 21.27 16.81 -4.19
N PRO A 11 20.35 16.21 -4.98
CA PRO A 11 20.01 16.74 -6.30
C PRO A 11 19.31 18.09 -6.17
N LYS A 12 19.51 18.95 -7.17
CA LYS A 12 18.61 20.10 -7.37
C LYS A 12 17.37 19.58 -8.09
N LEU A 13 16.24 19.60 -7.40
CA LEU A 13 14.95 19.16 -7.92
C LEU A 13 14.08 20.36 -8.29
N HIS A 14 13.29 20.21 -9.34
CA HIS A 14 12.34 21.22 -9.80
C HIS A 14 10.94 20.90 -9.27
N GLU A 15 10.45 21.71 -8.32
CA GLU A 15 9.12 21.59 -7.70
C GLU A 15 8.68 20.14 -7.43
N PRO A 16 9.48 19.33 -6.73
CA PRO A 16 9.24 17.91 -6.66
C PRO A 16 7.92 17.59 -5.96
N ASN A 17 7.22 16.58 -6.47
CA ASN A 17 6.20 15.85 -5.73
C ASN A 17 6.84 14.65 -5.01
N MET A 18 6.13 14.07 -4.03
CA MET A 18 6.55 12.84 -3.36
C MET A 18 5.43 11.81 -3.43
N LEU A 19 5.75 10.59 -3.82
CA LEU A 19 4.91 9.41 -3.64
C LEU A 19 5.49 8.58 -2.49
N ALA A 20 4.67 8.24 -1.50
CA ALA A 20 5.06 7.38 -0.39
C ALA A 20 4.17 6.14 -0.34
N ALA A 21 4.79 4.95 -0.23
CA ALA A 21 4.09 3.68 -0.19
C ALA A 21 4.67 2.74 0.87
N TRP A 22 3.75 2.10 1.60
CA TRP A 22 3.99 1.01 2.54
C TRP A 22 3.06 -0.16 2.28
N PRO A 23 3.39 -1.37 2.78
CA PRO A 23 2.44 -2.48 2.81
C PRO A 23 1.14 -2.07 3.50
N GLY A 24 0.01 -2.56 2.98
CA GLY A 24 -1.30 -2.29 3.50
C GLY A 24 -2.33 -3.25 2.94
N ILE A 25 -3.61 -2.95 3.11
CA ILE A 25 -4.71 -3.80 2.64
C ILE A 25 -4.53 -4.15 1.16
N ALA A 26 -4.65 -5.44 0.85
CA ALA A 26 -4.50 -6.01 -0.49
C ALA A 26 -3.20 -5.59 -1.22
N ASN A 27 -2.21 -5.12 -0.47
CA ASN A 27 -0.92 -4.64 -0.94
C ASN A 27 -0.96 -3.57 -2.05
N VAL A 28 -2.09 -2.87 -2.18
CA VAL A 28 -2.39 -1.95 -3.29
C VAL A 28 -1.34 -0.83 -3.40
N ALA A 29 -0.98 -0.20 -2.27
CA ALA A 29 0.00 0.89 -2.25
C ALA A 29 1.39 0.43 -2.72
N MET A 30 1.82 -0.75 -2.25
CA MET A 30 3.13 -1.29 -2.61
C MET A 30 3.19 -1.72 -4.07
N ILE A 31 2.13 -2.36 -4.59
CA ILE A 31 2.08 -2.76 -6.00
C ILE A 31 2.19 -1.52 -6.89
N ALA A 32 1.36 -0.49 -6.65
CA ALA A 32 1.38 0.74 -7.45
C ALA A 32 2.71 1.49 -7.31
N GLY A 33 3.17 1.73 -6.06
CA GLY A 33 4.39 2.50 -5.79
C GLY A 33 5.65 1.82 -6.29
N SER A 34 5.80 0.51 -6.05
CA SER A 34 6.96 -0.26 -6.50
C SER A 34 6.99 -0.41 -8.02
N TYR A 35 5.83 -0.58 -8.66
CA TYR A 35 5.75 -0.63 -10.11
C TYR A 35 6.23 0.68 -10.74
N LEU A 36 5.74 1.82 -10.25
CA LEU A 36 6.18 3.13 -10.73
C LEU A 36 7.68 3.36 -10.48
N ALA A 37 8.18 2.97 -9.30
CA ALA A 37 9.60 3.04 -8.99
C ALA A 37 10.42 2.16 -9.96
N HIS A 38 9.98 0.94 -10.25
CA HIS A 38 10.67 0.06 -11.19
C HIS A 38 10.75 0.66 -12.60
N LYS A 39 9.63 1.15 -13.13
CA LYS A 39 9.55 1.70 -14.48
C LYS A 39 10.28 3.02 -14.65
N LEU A 40 10.26 3.89 -13.65
CA LEU A 40 10.96 5.17 -13.67
C LEU A 40 12.46 5.04 -13.42
N ASN A 41 12.92 3.92 -12.85
CA ASN A 41 14.31 3.66 -12.49
C ASN A 41 14.98 4.86 -11.78
N PRO A 42 14.42 5.32 -10.64
CA PRO A 42 14.89 6.49 -9.93
C PRO A 42 16.23 6.22 -9.23
N LYS A 43 16.95 7.27 -8.90
CA LYS A 43 18.25 7.17 -8.22
C LYS A 43 18.07 7.22 -6.69
N PRO A 44 18.94 6.53 -5.91
CA PRO A 44 18.92 6.62 -4.46
C PRO A 44 19.07 8.06 -3.95
N LEU A 45 18.24 8.45 -2.99
CA LEU A 45 18.26 9.78 -2.37
C LEU A 45 18.67 9.71 -0.89
N ALA A 46 17.97 8.88 -0.12
CA ALA A 46 18.16 8.75 1.32
C ALA A 46 17.59 7.42 1.83
N GLU A 47 17.95 7.06 3.05
CA GLU A 47 17.38 5.92 3.78
C GLU A 47 17.09 6.30 5.23
N VAL A 48 16.05 5.69 5.81
CA VAL A 48 15.74 5.81 7.23
C VAL A 48 16.64 4.85 8.03
N VAL A 49 17.06 5.27 9.21
CA VAL A 49 17.87 4.44 10.13
C VAL A 49 16.96 3.38 10.76
N ALA A 50 16.86 2.23 10.13
CA ALA A 50 15.92 1.16 10.48
C ALA A 50 16.00 0.71 11.96
N PRO A 51 17.18 0.50 12.59
CA PRO A 51 17.27 0.06 14.00
C PRO A 51 16.61 1.00 15.02
N TYR A 52 16.26 2.23 14.64
CA TYR A 52 15.50 3.12 15.51
C TYR A 52 13.99 2.82 15.50
N PHE A 53 13.48 2.33 14.39
CA PHE A 53 12.04 2.12 14.15
C PHE A 53 11.61 0.67 14.22
N PHE A 54 12.52 -0.26 13.98
CA PHE A 54 12.22 -1.69 13.87
C PHE A 54 13.06 -2.48 14.84
N ASP A 55 12.43 -3.44 15.49
CA ASP A 55 13.08 -4.43 16.35
C ASP A 55 13.18 -5.76 15.59
N PRO A 56 14.38 -6.31 15.37
CA PRO A 56 14.52 -7.61 14.71
C PRO A 56 14.00 -8.73 15.61
N ILE A 57 13.20 -9.62 15.05
CA ILE A 57 12.61 -10.76 15.79
C ILE A 57 13.46 -12.01 15.75
N GLY A 58 14.56 -12.01 15.01
CA GLY A 58 15.43 -13.18 14.85
C GLY A 58 16.62 -12.91 13.95
N VAL A 59 17.37 -13.98 13.69
CA VAL A 59 18.50 -14.00 12.77
C VAL A 59 18.38 -15.17 11.79
N LEU A 60 18.96 -15.01 10.62
CA LEU A 60 19.11 -16.09 9.66
C LEU A 60 20.37 -16.90 9.97
N VAL A 61 20.29 -18.21 9.72
CA VAL A 61 21.45 -19.13 9.78
C VAL A 61 21.62 -19.74 8.40
N ARG A 62 22.78 -19.54 7.77
CA ARG A 62 23.17 -20.18 6.51
C ARG A 62 24.43 -20.99 6.73
N ASP A 63 24.43 -22.21 6.27
CA ASP A 63 25.56 -23.14 6.41
C ASP A 63 26.12 -23.22 7.84
N ASN A 64 25.22 -23.24 8.83
CA ASN A 64 25.51 -23.21 10.27
C ASN A 64 26.21 -21.92 10.78
N VAL A 65 26.22 -20.85 9.98
CA VAL A 65 26.75 -19.54 10.38
C VAL A 65 25.60 -18.55 10.57
N VAL A 66 25.61 -17.85 11.71
CA VAL A 66 24.61 -16.80 12.03
C VAL A 66 24.91 -15.55 11.23
N GLU A 67 23.91 -15.03 10.53
CA GLU A 67 23.97 -13.70 9.88
C GLU A 67 23.60 -12.58 10.87
N SER A 68 24.03 -11.36 10.58
CA SER A 68 23.59 -10.18 11.33
C SER A 68 22.06 -9.99 11.20
N PRO A 69 21.39 -9.43 12.24
CA PRO A 69 19.98 -9.11 12.16
C PRO A 69 19.68 -8.25 10.94
N GLN A 70 18.61 -8.60 10.22
CA GLN A 70 18.13 -7.85 9.07
C GLN A 70 16.94 -6.99 9.50
N PHE A 71 16.89 -5.78 8.95
CA PHE A 71 15.84 -4.82 9.22
C PHE A 71 15.07 -4.51 7.94
N PRO A 72 13.77 -4.19 8.02
CA PRO A 72 13.03 -3.66 6.90
C PRO A 72 13.68 -2.37 6.39
N GLU A 73 13.74 -2.22 5.09
CA GLU A 73 14.31 -1.03 4.48
C GLU A 73 13.22 0.04 4.27
N SER A 74 13.60 1.28 4.44
CA SER A 74 12.74 2.45 4.21
C SER A 74 13.57 3.47 3.44
N ARG A 75 13.35 3.52 2.12
CA ARG A 75 14.24 4.20 1.18
C ARG A 75 13.54 5.28 0.39
N PHE A 76 14.27 6.37 0.17
CA PHE A 76 13.87 7.45 -0.72
C PHE A 76 14.69 7.38 -1.99
N PHE A 77 14.00 7.62 -3.10
CA PHE A 77 14.59 7.72 -4.44
C PHE A 77 14.16 9.05 -5.06
N TYR A 78 14.92 9.55 -6.03
CA TYR A 78 14.53 10.70 -6.83
C TYR A 78 14.59 10.40 -8.31
N TRP A 79 13.64 10.94 -9.02
CA TRP A 79 13.57 10.88 -10.47
C TRP A 79 13.40 12.29 -11.03
N LYS A 80 14.20 12.63 -12.02
CA LYS A 80 14.11 13.90 -12.72
C LYS A 80 13.27 13.75 -13.96
N ASN A 81 12.25 14.57 -14.07
CA ASN A 81 11.40 14.66 -15.24
C ASN A 81 12.09 15.43 -16.37
N THR A 82 11.44 15.50 -17.51
CA THR A 82 11.86 16.36 -18.62
C THR A 82 11.85 17.84 -18.21
N PRO A 83 12.73 18.67 -18.77
CA PRO A 83 12.82 20.08 -18.42
C PRO A 83 11.44 20.79 -18.48
N GLY A 84 11.12 21.51 -17.42
CA GLY A 84 9.85 22.23 -17.26
C GLY A 84 8.73 21.44 -16.57
N LYS A 85 8.86 20.14 -16.40
CA LYS A 85 7.95 19.30 -15.61
C LYS A 85 8.48 19.11 -14.18
N LYS A 86 7.56 18.75 -13.26
CA LYS A 86 7.89 18.51 -11.86
C LYS A 86 8.64 17.18 -11.68
N ASP A 87 9.67 17.23 -10.85
CA ASP A 87 10.42 16.04 -10.44
C ASP A 87 9.62 15.19 -9.44
N LEU A 88 10.06 13.96 -9.21
CA LEU A 88 9.40 13.03 -8.28
C LEU A 88 10.40 12.47 -7.27
N ILE A 89 10.00 12.47 -6.02
CA ILE A 89 10.62 11.65 -4.96
C ILE A 89 9.70 10.47 -4.72
N ILE A 90 10.26 9.27 -4.63
CA ILE A 90 9.53 8.06 -4.31
C ILE A 90 10.09 7.50 -3.02
N PHE A 91 9.23 7.31 -2.02
CA PHE A 91 9.54 6.61 -0.79
C PHE A 91 8.88 5.24 -0.81
N ILE A 92 9.66 4.22 -0.52
CA ILE A 92 9.19 2.83 -0.36
C ILE A 92 9.66 2.34 1.01
N GLY A 93 8.72 1.91 1.84
CA GLY A 93 8.99 1.21 3.08
C GLY A 93 8.59 -0.25 2.97
N ASP A 94 9.52 -1.17 3.23
CA ASP A 94 9.27 -2.62 3.11
C ASP A 94 8.28 -3.12 4.16
N ASP A 95 8.20 -2.43 5.31
CA ASP A 95 7.29 -2.76 6.41
C ASP A 95 6.87 -1.50 7.17
N GLN A 96 5.84 -1.63 8.00
CA GLN A 96 5.41 -0.59 8.93
C GLN A 96 5.92 -0.91 10.34
N PRO A 97 6.56 0.03 11.06
CA PRO A 97 7.02 -0.23 12.42
C PRO A 97 5.82 -0.48 13.35
N SER A 98 5.97 -1.43 14.27
CA SER A 98 4.97 -1.75 15.29
C SER A 98 4.81 -0.65 16.35
N SER A 99 5.85 0.17 16.51
CA SER A 99 5.90 1.34 17.40
C SER A 99 6.51 2.51 16.66
N LYS A 100 6.40 3.74 17.21
CA LYS A 100 6.98 4.96 16.61
C LYS A 100 6.48 5.29 15.19
N THR A 101 5.30 4.83 14.83
CA THR A 101 4.69 5.10 13.51
C THR A 101 4.51 6.59 13.27
N TYR A 102 4.13 7.36 14.29
CA TYR A 102 3.99 8.80 14.23
C TYR A 102 5.35 9.49 13.98
N GLU A 103 6.41 9.06 14.67
CA GLU A 103 7.76 9.57 14.45
C GLU A 103 8.30 9.19 13.06
N MET A 104 7.95 8.01 12.54
CA MET A 104 8.28 7.61 11.17
C MET A 104 7.63 8.55 10.16
N ALA A 105 6.34 8.87 10.35
CA ALA A 105 5.63 9.79 9.49
C ALA A 105 6.27 11.19 9.50
N HIS A 106 6.63 11.73 10.67
CA HIS A 106 7.38 12.97 10.78
C HIS A 106 8.74 12.91 10.09
N THR A 107 9.47 11.81 10.25
CA THR A 107 10.76 11.60 9.59
C THR A 107 10.64 11.66 8.06
N VAL A 108 9.58 11.08 7.50
CA VAL A 108 9.30 11.16 6.05
C VAL A 108 8.96 12.59 5.62
N ILE A 109 8.15 13.31 6.40
CA ILE A 109 7.83 14.71 6.11
C ILE A 109 9.08 15.61 6.22
N ASP A 110 9.97 15.37 7.19
CA ASP A 110 11.24 16.13 7.30
C ASP A 110 12.09 15.99 6.02
N VAL A 111 12.12 14.81 5.41
CA VAL A 111 12.78 14.62 4.12
C VAL A 111 12.04 15.36 3.00
N ALA A 112 10.71 15.29 2.98
CA ALA A 112 9.90 16.00 2.00
C ALA A 112 10.16 17.51 2.04
N GLU A 113 10.13 18.12 3.21
CA GLU A 113 10.42 19.55 3.43
C GLU A 113 11.85 19.91 3.04
N ARG A 114 12.82 19.08 3.45
CA ARG A 114 14.23 19.29 3.14
C ARG A 114 14.52 19.38 1.64
N PHE A 115 13.80 18.60 0.83
CA PHE A 115 13.94 18.59 -0.63
C PHE A 115 12.91 19.48 -1.34
N GLY A 116 12.11 20.24 -0.60
CA GLY A 116 11.18 21.23 -1.14
C GLY A 116 9.97 20.63 -1.85
N VAL A 117 9.50 19.45 -1.40
CA VAL A 117 8.32 18.77 -1.92
C VAL A 117 7.12 19.71 -1.88
N LYS A 118 6.41 19.80 -3.00
CA LYS A 118 5.22 20.66 -3.16
C LYS A 118 3.93 19.94 -2.79
N ARG A 119 3.85 18.64 -3.08
CA ARG A 119 2.68 17.83 -2.76
C ARG A 119 3.10 16.38 -2.51
N LEU A 120 2.52 15.81 -1.48
CA LEU A 120 2.71 14.42 -1.10
C LEU A 120 1.52 13.59 -1.59
N TYR A 121 1.80 12.39 -2.08
CA TYR A 121 0.81 11.40 -2.46
C TYR A 121 1.04 10.12 -1.66
N THR A 122 -0.05 9.53 -1.17
CA THR A 122 -0.08 8.16 -0.64
C THR A 122 -1.12 7.35 -1.38
N CYS A 123 -1.01 6.02 -1.28
CA CYS A 123 -1.97 5.10 -1.86
C CYS A 123 -2.50 4.17 -0.78
N ALA A 124 -3.76 3.72 -0.93
CA ALA A 124 -4.36 2.75 -0.04
C ALA A 124 -5.47 1.97 -0.76
N ALA A 125 -6.10 1.00 -0.07
CA ALA A 125 -7.30 0.34 -0.53
C ALA A 125 -8.54 0.95 0.12
N ALA A 126 -9.62 1.11 -0.65
CA ALA A 126 -10.96 1.33 -0.15
C ALA A 126 -11.73 0.01 -0.20
N LEU A 127 -12.04 -0.57 0.97
CA LEU A 127 -12.87 -1.78 1.02
C LEU A 127 -14.32 -1.42 0.73
N THR A 128 -14.84 -1.89 -0.38
CA THR A 128 -16.20 -1.63 -0.84
C THR A 128 -16.95 -2.93 -1.15
N ARG A 129 -18.23 -2.81 -1.51
CA ARG A 129 -19.03 -3.94 -1.98
C ARG A 129 -18.94 -4.14 -3.50
N ILE A 130 -17.85 -3.65 -4.11
CA ILE A 130 -17.62 -3.83 -5.54
C ILE A 130 -17.57 -5.32 -5.89
N HIS A 131 -18.19 -5.69 -6.99
CA HIS A 131 -18.12 -7.04 -7.53
C HIS A 131 -16.78 -7.22 -8.28
N HIS A 132 -16.22 -8.43 -8.27
CA HIS A 132 -14.92 -8.72 -8.92
C HIS A 132 -14.89 -8.49 -10.43
N SER A 133 -16.07 -8.43 -11.08
CA SER A 133 -16.18 -8.14 -12.52
C SER A 133 -16.30 -6.65 -12.85
N GLU A 134 -16.44 -5.80 -11.84
CA GLU A 134 -16.51 -4.36 -12.02
C GLU A 134 -15.12 -3.73 -12.01
N GLN A 135 -14.94 -2.66 -12.77
CA GLN A 135 -13.70 -1.90 -12.76
C GLN A 135 -13.63 -1.04 -11.49
N PRO A 136 -12.57 -1.17 -10.67
CA PRO A 136 -12.41 -0.36 -9.47
C PRO A 136 -12.35 1.13 -9.78
N LYS A 137 -13.10 1.91 -9.02
CA LYS A 137 -12.97 3.36 -9.00
C LYS A 137 -11.84 3.76 -8.05
N VAL A 138 -11.34 4.98 -8.23
CA VAL A 138 -10.37 5.58 -7.33
C VAL A 138 -11.05 6.65 -6.49
N TRP A 139 -10.92 6.53 -5.18
CA TRP A 139 -11.39 7.51 -4.21
C TRP A 139 -10.25 8.47 -3.86
N GLY A 140 -10.60 9.71 -3.55
CA GLY A 140 -9.64 10.73 -3.18
C GLY A 140 -9.90 11.28 -1.78
N ALA A 141 -8.82 11.42 -0.99
CA ALA A 141 -8.82 12.18 0.25
C ALA A 141 -7.66 13.19 0.23
N ALA A 142 -7.86 14.38 0.78
CA ALA A 142 -6.85 15.43 0.73
C ALA A 142 -6.76 16.20 2.05
N THR A 143 -5.62 16.83 2.28
CA THR A 143 -5.37 17.66 3.48
C THR A 143 -6.11 18.99 3.47
N ARG A 144 -6.54 19.50 2.31
CA ARG A 144 -7.25 20.78 2.14
C ARG A 144 -8.32 20.71 1.06
N GLU A 145 -9.43 21.44 1.28
CA GLU A 145 -10.57 21.50 0.35
C GLU A 145 -10.21 21.88 -1.10
N PRO A 146 -9.33 22.88 -1.38
CA PRO A 146 -9.00 23.23 -2.75
C PRO A 146 -8.40 22.09 -3.59
N LEU A 147 -7.77 21.09 -2.93
CA LEU A 147 -7.26 19.92 -3.62
C LEU A 147 -8.36 18.95 -4.06
N LEU A 148 -9.53 19.00 -3.40
CA LEU A 148 -10.66 18.13 -3.73
C LEU A 148 -11.29 18.51 -5.07
N ASP A 149 -11.29 19.77 -5.44
CA ASP A 149 -11.88 20.23 -6.70
C ASP A 149 -11.07 19.71 -7.91
N ASP A 150 -9.74 19.68 -7.79
CA ASP A 150 -8.86 19.07 -8.81
C ASP A 150 -9.13 17.57 -8.94
N LEU A 151 -9.32 16.85 -7.82
CA LEU A 151 -9.63 15.42 -7.82
C LEU A 151 -11.02 15.12 -8.42
N LYS A 152 -12.03 15.92 -8.09
CA LYS A 152 -13.37 15.81 -8.68
C LYS A 152 -13.35 16.01 -10.18
N ALA A 153 -12.61 17.02 -10.65
CA ALA A 153 -12.48 17.32 -12.08
C ALA A 153 -11.83 16.15 -12.86
N ARG A 154 -11.04 15.31 -12.17
CA ARG A 154 -10.43 14.11 -12.74
C ARG A 154 -11.29 12.84 -12.58
N GLY A 155 -12.51 12.97 -12.08
CA GLY A 155 -13.46 11.85 -11.96
C GLY A 155 -13.24 10.92 -10.76
N LEU A 156 -12.46 11.33 -9.75
CA LEU A 156 -12.31 10.56 -8.54
C LEU A 156 -13.60 10.57 -7.71
N VAL A 157 -13.85 9.47 -7.02
CA VAL A 157 -14.98 9.36 -6.10
C VAL A 157 -14.65 10.16 -4.84
N MET A 158 -15.58 11.00 -4.46
CA MET A 158 -15.48 11.88 -3.29
C MET A 158 -16.65 11.61 -2.36
N GLY A 159 -16.42 11.71 -1.06
CA GLY A 159 -17.48 11.67 -0.05
C GLY A 159 -17.40 10.44 0.85
N GLY A 160 -18.28 10.41 1.86
CA GLY A 160 -18.30 9.41 2.91
C GLY A 160 -17.23 9.64 3.98
N ASP A 161 -17.45 9.04 5.13
CA ASP A 161 -16.45 8.98 6.21
C ASP A 161 -15.53 7.79 5.95
N LEU A 162 -14.25 8.07 5.73
CA LEU A 162 -13.22 7.07 5.46
C LEU A 162 -12.19 7.06 6.59
N GLN A 163 -11.82 5.89 7.04
CA GLN A 163 -10.66 5.68 7.89
C GLN A 163 -9.53 5.07 7.05
N ILE A 164 -8.41 5.78 6.97
CA ILE A 164 -7.21 5.30 6.28
C ILE A 164 -6.23 4.86 7.36
N SER A 165 -6.08 3.55 7.54
CA SER A 165 -5.23 2.97 8.56
C SER A 165 -3.77 2.88 8.13
N GLY A 166 -2.86 2.72 9.11
CA GLY A 166 -1.42 2.56 8.90
C GLY A 166 -0.73 3.84 8.47
N LEU A 167 0.53 3.71 8.07
CA LEU A 167 1.38 4.85 7.70
C LEU A 167 0.88 5.59 6.46
N ASN A 168 0.24 4.91 5.52
CA ASN A 168 -0.34 5.57 4.35
C ASN A 168 -1.40 6.62 4.72
N GLY A 169 -2.18 6.36 5.80
CA GLY A 169 -3.13 7.33 6.34
C GLY A 169 -2.51 8.32 7.33
N LEU A 170 -1.69 7.82 8.24
CA LEU A 170 -1.05 8.65 9.27
C LEU A 170 -0.18 9.75 8.67
N LEU A 171 0.50 9.46 7.56
CA LEU A 171 1.33 10.42 6.86
C LEU A 171 0.51 11.62 6.34
N LEU A 172 -0.76 11.42 5.94
CA LEU A 172 -1.67 12.53 5.59
C LEU A 172 -1.98 13.41 6.80
N GLY A 173 -2.23 12.79 7.95
CA GLY A 173 -2.47 13.52 9.20
C GLY A 173 -1.29 14.41 9.55
N VAL A 174 -0.08 13.86 9.53
CA VAL A 174 1.15 14.62 9.79
C VAL A 174 1.40 15.68 8.72
N ALA A 175 1.15 15.38 7.43
CA ALA A 175 1.24 16.38 6.37
C ALA A 175 0.29 17.56 6.61
N LYS A 176 -0.95 17.29 7.07
CA LYS A 176 -1.91 18.33 7.45
C LYS A 176 -1.42 19.18 8.62
N GLU A 177 -0.87 18.57 9.68
CA GLU A 177 -0.27 19.27 10.83
C GLU A 177 0.88 20.19 10.39
N ARG A 178 1.69 19.72 9.44
CA ARG A 178 2.86 20.43 8.90
C ARG A 178 2.50 21.37 7.73
N GLN A 179 1.21 21.55 7.42
CA GLN A 179 0.71 22.40 6.34
C GLN A 179 1.26 22.03 4.94
N LEU A 180 1.64 20.76 4.75
CA LEU A 180 2.03 20.23 3.46
C LEU A 180 0.78 19.71 2.72
N ASP A 181 0.64 20.10 1.46
CA ASP A 181 -0.39 19.54 0.58
C ASP A 181 -0.20 18.05 0.39
N ALA A 182 -1.21 17.27 0.74
CA ALA A 182 -1.16 15.84 0.54
C ALA A 182 -2.51 15.27 0.08
N ILE A 183 -2.42 14.20 -0.71
CA ILE A 183 -3.54 13.48 -1.32
C ILE A 183 -3.31 11.98 -1.10
N CYS A 184 -4.36 11.25 -0.70
CA CYS A 184 -4.41 9.80 -0.75
C CYS A 184 -5.32 9.36 -1.89
N LEU A 185 -4.84 8.43 -2.70
CA LEU A 185 -5.63 7.73 -3.70
C LEU A 185 -5.97 6.33 -3.18
N LEU A 186 -7.26 6.00 -3.11
CA LEU A 186 -7.70 4.71 -2.62
C LEU A 186 -8.39 3.95 -3.75
N GLY A 187 -7.81 2.81 -4.13
CA GLY A 187 -8.43 1.90 -5.11
C GLY A 187 -9.45 0.99 -4.45
N GLU A 188 -10.60 0.82 -5.09
CA GLU A 188 -11.63 -0.09 -4.58
C GLU A 188 -11.16 -1.54 -4.60
N VAL A 189 -11.38 -2.23 -3.48
CA VAL A 189 -11.09 -3.65 -3.30
C VAL A 189 -12.33 -4.32 -2.72
N PRO A 190 -12.79 -5.46 -3.28
CA PRO A 190 -13.86 -6.23 -2.67
C PRO A 190 -13.51 -6.64 -1.24
N GLN A 191 -14.44 -6.52 -0.30
CA GLN A 191 -14.19 -6.84 1.11
C GLN A 191 -13.66 -8.26 1.32
N TYR A 192 -14.18 -9.25 0.57
CA TYR A 192 -13.74 -10.65 0.64
C TYR A 192 -12.31 -10.86 0.12
N ALA A 193 -11.79 -9.97 -0.73
CA ALA A 193 -10.46 -10.05 -1.32
C ALA A 193 -9.39 -9.23 -0.57
N SER A 194 -9.71 -8.67 0.59
CA SER A 194 -8.85 -7.73 1.35
C SER A 194 -7.50 -8.31 1.78
N ARG A 195 -7.37 -9.62 1.89
CA ARG A 195 -6.14 -10.32 2.31
C ARG A 195 -5.24 -10.73 1.14
N PHE A 196 -5.71 -10.61 -0.10
CA PHE A 196 -4.96 -11.01 -1.28
C PHE A 196 -4.43 -9.79 -2.01
N PRO A 197 -3.21 -9.85 -2.60
CA PRO A 197 -2.70 -8.78 -3.44
C PRO A 197 -3.69 -8.43 -4.56
N ASN A 198 -3.97 -7.14 -4.74
CA ASN A 198 -4.94 -6.67 -5.72
C ASN A 198 -4.30 -5.72 -6.75
N PRO A 199 -3.67 -6.26 -7.81
CA PRO A 199 -3.11 -5.46 -8.88
C PRO A 199 -4.17 -4.73 -9.73
N ILE A 200 -5.46 -5.11 -9.66
CA ILE A 200 -6.55 -4.42 -10.37
C ILE A 200 -6.74 -3.02 -9.78
N ALA A 201 -6.91 -2.94 -8.45
CA ALA A 201 -7.01 -1.67 -7.74
C ALA A 201 -5.70 -0.86 -7.85
N ALA A 202 -4.54 -1.53 -7.80
CA ALA A 202 -3.25 -0.88 -7.96
C ALA A 202 -3.06 -0.28 -9.36
N LEU A 203 -3.56 -0.94 -10.41
CA LEU A 203 -3.56 -0.41 -11.78
C LEU A 203 -4.39 0.86 -11.88
N SER A 204 -5.63 0.86 -11.34
CA SER A 204 -6.48 2.06 -11.35
C SER A 204 -5.84 3.25 -10.62
N ILE A 205 -5.14 2.99 -9.50
CA ILE A 205 -4.35 4.01 -8.80
C ILE A 205 -3.18 4.48 -9.65
N ALA A 206 -2.42 3.56 -10.26
CA ALA A 206 -1.24 3.91 -11.07
C ALA A 206 -1.64 4.79 -12.27
N GLU A 207 -2.70 4.44 -13.00
CA GLU A 207 -3.24 5.23 -14.11
C GLU A 207 -3.66 6.64 -13.63
N THR A 208 -4.37 6.71 -12.51
CA THR A 208 -4.78 7.98 -11.90
C THR A 208 -3.58 8.83 -11.48
N MET A 209 -2.60 8.22 -10.82
CA MET A 209 -1.37 8.88 -10.35
C MET A 209 -0.56 9.45 -11.51
N LEU A 210 -0.36 8.67 -12.57
CA LEU A 210 0.36 9.11 -13.77
C LEU A 210 -0.32 10.30 -14.45
N ASN A 211 -1.65 10.26 -14.53
CA ASN A 211 -2.43 11.39 -15.04
C ASN A 211 -2.27 12.65 -14.17
N ILE A 212 -2.29 12.51 -12.84
CA ILE A 212 -2.11 13.65 -11.91
C ILE A 212 -0.69 14.22 -11.99
N LEU A 213 0.31 13.36 -12.10
CA LEU A 213 1.72 13.75 -12.11
C LEU A 213 2.20 14.20 -13.50
N ASP A 214 1.39 14.03 -14.54
CA ASP A 214 1.77 14.26 -15.96
C ASP A 214 3.05 13.49 -16.34
N ILE A 215 3.06 12.21 -16.02
CA ILE A 215 4.15 11.27 -16.28
C ILE A 215 3.62 10.14 -17.16
N GLU A 216 4.39 9.77 -18.19
CA GLU A 216 4.09 8.64 -19.04
C GLU A 216 4.94 7.43 -18.64
N VAL A 217 4.27 6.30 -18.40
CA VAL A 217 4.90 5.02 -18.05
C VAL A 217 4.12 3.90 -18.76
N ASP A 218 4.84 2.93 -19.30
CA ASP A 218 4.22 1.72 -19.83
C ASP A 218 3.65 0.87 -18.69
N LEU A 219 2.34 0.61 -18.74
CA LEU A 219 1.58 -0.18 -17.76
C LEU A 219 1.24 -1.60 -18.26
N ALA A 220 1.79 -2.06 -19.37
CA ALA A 220 1.43 -3.35 -19.99
C ALA A 220 1.55 -4.53 -19.01
N GLU A 221 2.67 -4.65 -18.30
CA GLU A 221 2.90 -5.72 -17.32
C GLU A 221 1.93 -5.64 -16.13
N LEU A 222 1.60 -4.44 -15.65
CA LEU A 222 0.63 -4.28 -14.55
C LEU A 222 -0.79 -4.61 -15.01
N LYS A 223 -1.13 -4.34 -16.27
CA LYS A 223 -2.41 -4.73 -16.89
C LYS A 223 -2.53 -6.25 -17.03
N GLU A 224 -1.44 -6.92 -17.39
CA GLU A 224 -1.39 -8.38 -17.43
C GLU A 224 -1.61 -8.97 -16.03
N GLN A 225 -0.88 -8.50 -15.02
CA GLN A 225 -1.07 -8.91 -13.63
C GLN A 225 -2.49 -8.66 -13.12
N ALA A 226 -3.10 -7.53 -13.49
CA ALA A 226 -4.48 -7.21 -13.13
C ALA A 226 -5.47 -8.18 -13.79
N THR A 227 -5.24 -8.56 -15.05
CA THR A 227 -6.08 -9.52 -15.77
C THR A 227 -6.00 -10.91 -15.14
N GLU A 228 -4.81 -11.39 -14.81
CA GLU A 228 -4.63 -12.67 -14.11
C GLU A 228 -5.28 -12.67 -12.73
N ALA A 229 -5.16 -11.56 -11.98
CA ALA A 229 -5.79 -11.44 -10.67
C ALA A 229 -7.32 -11.43 -10.76
N ALA A 230 -7.89 -10.82 -11.79
CA ALA A 230 -9.34 -10.85 -12.03
C ALA A 230 -9.84 -12.27 -12.28
N GLY A 231 -9.07 -13.08 -13.04
CA GLY A 231 -9.37 -14.51 -13.24
C GLY A 231 -9.39 -15.28 -11.91
N ARG A 232 -8.33 -15.12 -11.09
CA ARG A 232 -8.24 -15.78 -9.76
C ARG A 232 -9.37 -15.35 -8.81
N LEU A 233 -9.73 -14.07 -8.78
CA LEU A 233 -10.86 -13.59 -7.95
C LEU A 233 -12.19 -14.19 -8.38
N LYS A 234 -12.39 -14.37 -9.68
CA LYS A 234 -13.59 -15.03 -10.21
C LYS A 234 -13.68 -16.50 -9.80
N GLU A 235 -12.57 -17.23 -9.87
CA GLU A 235 -12.47 -18.63 -9.44
C GLU A 235 -12.75 -18.75 -7.93
N MET A 236 -12.09 -17.95 -7.09
CA MET A 236 -12.32 -17.92 -5.64
C MET A 236 -13.78 -17.59 -5.29
N ALA A 237 -14.41 -16.66 -6.01
CA ALA A 237 -15.82 -16.33 -5.78
C ALA A 237 -16.75 -17.48 -6.19
N ALA A 238 -16.41 -18.23 -7.24
CA ALA A 238 -17.17 -19.39 -7.68
C ALA A 238 -17.03 -20.57 -6.70
N GLU A 239 -15.83 -20.84 -6.17
CA GLU A 239 -15.57 -21.84 -5.13
C GLU A 239 -16.36 -21.52 -3.86
N ALA A 240 -16.23 -20.28 -3.34
CA ALA A 240 -16.98 -19.87 -2.15
C ALA A 240 -18.50 -19.92 -2.32
N MET A 241 -19.01 -19.70 -3.53
CA MET A 241 -20.44 -19.91 -3.83
C MET A 241 -20.81 -21.39 -3.93
N GLY A 242 -19.91 -22.23 -4.48
CA GLY A 242 -20.07 -23.67 -4.52
C GLY A 242 -20.22 -24.25 -3.11
N ASP A 243 -19.24 -23.97 -2.24
CA ASP A 243 -19.26 -24.41 -0.83
C ASP A 243 -20.50 -23.92 -0.09
N TYR A 244 -20.95 -22.69 -0.36
CA TYR A 244 -22.18 -22.15 0.24
C TYR A 244 -23.44 -22.88 -0.26
N ILE A 245 -23.53 -23.20 -1.54
CA ILE A 245 -24.63 -23.93 -2.12
C ILE A 245 -24.64 -25.37 -1.57
N ASP A 246 -23.50 -26.03 -1.52
CA ASP A 246 -23.35 -27.39 -1.01
C ASP A 246 -23.77 -27.45 0.46
N TYR A 247 -23.34 -26.50 1.30
CA TYR A 247 -23.76 -26.39 2.70
C TYR A 247 -25.29 -26.28 2.86
N PHE A 248 -26.00 -25.59 1.99
CA PHE A 248 -27.46 -25.47 2.05
C PHE A 248 -28.22 -26.61 1.36
N THR A 249 -27.56 -27.37 0.49
CA THR A 249 -28.18 -28.50 -0.25
C THR A 249 -27.82 -29.84 0.35
N GLU A 250 -26.83 -29.92 1.24
CA GLU A 250 -26.56 -31.14 2.01
C GLU A 250 -27.74 -31.51 2.91
N PRO A 251 -28.19 -32.79 2.88
CA PRO A 251 -29.24 -33.28 3.74
C PRO A 251 -28.87 -33.09 5.23
N ILE A 252 -29.85 -32.68 6.05
CA ILE A 252 -29.64 -32.38 7.49
C ILE A 252 -29.07 -33.58 8.25
N TRP A 253 -29.33 -34.82 7.81
CA TRP A 253 -28.79 -36.04 8.46
C TRP A 253 -27.34 -36.33 8.10
N GLU A 254 -26.74 -35.73 7.10
CA GLU A 254 -25.35 -35.87 6.76
C GLU A 254 -24.46 -34.83 7.54
N ARG A 255 -25.08 -33.74 8.02
CA ARG A 255 -24.39 -32.69 8.81
C ARG A 255 -24.03 -33.11 10.22
N GLY A 256 -24.72 -34.15 10.76
CA GLY A 256 -24.51 -34.62 12.14
C GLY A 256 -23.30 -35.51 12.35
N GLU A 257 -22.79 -36.15 11.27
CA GLU A 257 -21.66 -37.08 11.39
C GLU A 257 -20.30 -36.38 11.45
N SER A 258 -20.19 -35.15 10.94
CA SER A 258 -18.93 -34.37 10.95
C SER A 258 -18.68 -33.61 12.28
N GLU A 259 -19.71 -33.35 13.08
CA GLU A 259 -19.55 -32.66 14.38
C GLU A 259 -19.27 -33.64 15.54
N GLU A 260 -19.60 -34.93 15.41
CA GLU A 260 -19.36 -35.95 16.45
C GLU A 260 -17.94 -36.53 16.41
N GLU A 261 -17.18 -36.41 15.32
CA GLU A 261 -15.79 -36.88 15.25
C GLU A 261 -14.76 -35.95 15.91
N GLU A 262 -15.09 -34.68 16.19
CA GLU A 262 -14.17 -33.73 16.87
C GLU A 262 -14.29 -33.69 18.39
N GLU A 263 -15.32 -34.29 19.02
CA GLU A 263 -15.51 -34.23 20.49
C GLU A 263 -14.94 -35.41 21.30
N ASP A 264 -14.39 -36.48 20.67
CA ASP A 264 -13.96 -37.69 21.41
C ASP A 264 -12.43 -37.87 21.58
N ASP A 265 -11.64 -36.80 21.47
CA ASP A 265 -10.18 -36.87 21.75
C ASP A 265 -9.76 -36.00 22.94
N SER A 266 -10.48 -36.16 24.09
CA SER A 266 -10.04 -35.62 25.36
C SER A 266 -9.40 -36.73 26.19
N PRO A 267 -8.07 -36.67 26.49
CA PRO A 267 -7.42 -37.67 27.33
C PRO A 267 -7.91 -37.58 28.77
N GLY A 268 -8.53 -38.67 29.23
CA GLY A 268 -8.97 -38.83 30.64
C GLY A 268 -7.84 -38.59 31.62
N SER A 269 -8.12 -37.77 32.63
CA SER A 269 -7.26 -37.55 33.78
C SER A 269 -7.20 -38.79 34.64
N PRO A 270 -6.02 -39.28 35.05
CA PRO A 270 -5.94 -40.34 36.08
C PRO A 270 -6.10 -39.77 37.49
N ASN A 271 -6.79 -40.52 38.34
CA ASN A 271 -6.94 -40.33 39.77
C ASN A 271 -5.61 -40.20 40.53
#